data_581c15bdc92b32f01294cf54a095cb65
#
_entry.id   581c15bdc92b32f01294cf54a095cb65
#
_cell.length_a   1.000
_cell.length_b   1.000
_cell.length_c   1.000
_cell.angle_alpha   90.00
_cell.angle_beta   90.00
_cell.angle_gamma   90.00
#
_symmetry.space_group_name_H-M   'P 1'
#
loop_
_entity.id
_entity.type
_entity.pdbx_description
1 polymer ?
#
loop_
_entity_poly.entity_id
_entity_poly.type
_entity_poly.pdbx_seq_one_letter_code
_entity_poly.pdbx_strand_id
1 'polypeptide(L)'
;MRRRLVLGLVCVAVAVLLACPAFAAAKFHIGVVTGTVSQSEDDLRGAERLIKEYGDVAKGGMIKHLTYPDNFMSEMETTISQIVGLADDPLMKVIVVNQAIPGTTEAFRRVKEKRKDILCFAGEPHEDPGVIESAADLAINADNIARGYLIIAAAKKMGANAFVHISFPRHMSYELLSRRRNIMEVACKDLGMKFVFETAPDPT
;
A
#
# COMPACT_ATOMS: atom_id res chain seq x y z
N MET A 1 13.22 -41.64 -39.33
CA MET A 1 12.92 -40.19 -39.12
C MET A 1 11.95 -39.89 -38.00
N ARG A 2 10.77 -40.50 -37.91
CA ARG A 2 9.75 -40.19 -36.83
C ARG A 2 10.27 -40.36 -35.40
N ARG A 3 11.04 -41.37 -35.04
CA ARG A 3 11.59 -41.57 -33.69
C ARG A 3 12.52 -40.44 -33.21
N ARG A 4 13.36 -39.93 -34.13
CA ARG A 4 14.28 -38.81 -33.79
C ARG A 4 13.54 -37.48 -33.60
N LEU A 5 12.43 -37.29 -34.36
CA LEU A 5 11.59 -36.09 -34.20
C LEU A 5 10.83 -36.10 -32.86
N VAL A 6 10.31 -37.24 -32.42
CA VAL A 6 9.60 -37.40 -31.15
C VAL A 6 10.56 -37.20 -29.98
N LEU A 7 11.80 -37.74 -30.05
CA LEU A 7 12.81 -37.52 -29.01
C LEU A 7 13.20 -36.04 -28.89
N GLY A 8 13.37 -35.35 -30.03
CA GLY A 8 13.65 -33.93 -30.06
C GLY A 8 12.52 -33.08 -29.44
N LEU A 9 11.27 -33.42 -29.74
CA LEU A 9 10.10 -32.71 -29.14
C LEU A 9 9.98 -32.97 -27.64
N VAL A 10 10.25 -34.16 -27.15
CA VAL A 10 10.24 -34.48 -25.71
C VAL A 10 11.37 -33.75 -24.97
N CYS A 11 12.58 -33.67 -25.55
CA CYS A 11 13.68 -32.92 -24.94
C CYS A 11 13.41 -31.43 -24.88
N VAL A 12 12.77 -30.82 -25.90
CA VAL A 12 12.37 -29.42 -25.90
C VAL A 12 11.28 -29.17 -24.86
N ALA A 13 10.28 -30.05 -24.76
CA ALA A 13 9.22 -29.93 -23.75
C ALA A 13 9.75 -30.05 -22.31
N VAL A 14 10.70 -30.93 -22.05
CA VAL A 14 11.37 -31.08 -20.75
C VAL A 14 12.25 -29.85 -20.44
N ALA A 15 12.95 -29.29 -21.42
CA ALA A 15 13.76 -28.09 -21.25
C ALA A 15 12.90 -26.85 -20.95
N VAL A 16 11.72 -26.75 -21.56
CA VAL A 16 10.76 -25.64 -21.27
C VAL A 16 10.15 -25.78 -19.88
N LEU A 17 9.90 -26.99 -19.38
CA LEU A 17 9.43 -27.26 -18.03
C LEU A 17 10.48 -26.96 -16.95
N LEU A 18 11.77 -26.99 -17.28
CA LEU A 18 12.89 -26.70 -16.39
C LEU A 18 13.26 -25.19 -16.37
N ALA A 19 12.68 -24.38 -17.26
CA ALA A 19 12.94 -22.95 -17.37
C ALA A 19 12.03 -22.08 -16.51
N CYS A 20 11.21 -22.65 -15.62
CA CYS A 20 10.59 -21.87 -14.55
C CYS A 20 11.71 -21.33 -13.64
N PRO A 21 11.80 -20.01 -13.39
CA PRO A 21 12.73 -19.49 -12.40
C PRO A 21 12.39 -20.13 -11.05
N ALA A 22 13.18 -21.11 -10.65
CA ALA A 22 13.11 -21.65 -9.30
C ALA A 22 13.68 -20.57 -8.39
N PHE A 23 12.81 -19.82 -7.71
CA PHE A 23 13.25 -18.99 -6.60
C PHE A 23 13.91 -19.92 -5.57
N ALA A 24 15.14 -19.60 -5.16
CA ALA A 24 15.71 -20.27 -3.99
C ALA A 24 14.74 -20.07 -2.84
N ALA A 25 14.43 -21.13 -2.06
CA ALA A 25 13.47 -21.05 -0.96
C ALA A 25 13.79 -19.85 -0.07
N ALA A 26 12.83 -18.97 0.13
CA ALA A 26 13.02 -17.75 0.91
C ALA A 26 13.36 -18.10 2.36
N LYS A 27 14.35 -17.40 2.93
CA LYS A 27 14.73 -17.56 4.34
C LYS A 27 13.76 -16.88 5.30
N PHE A 28 12.99 -15.93 4.82
CA PHE A 28 11.96 -15.21 5.56
C PHE A 28 10.89 -14.70 4.59
N HIS A 29 9.72 -14.36 5.14
CA HIS A 29 8.61 -13.83 4.38
C HIS A 29 8.31 -12.37 4.76
N ILE A 30 7.78 -11.64 3.80
CA ILE A 30 7.30 -10.26 3.95
C ILE A 30 5.82 -10.25 3.59
N GLY A 31 4.97 -9.87 4.55
CA GLY A 31 3.56 -9.59 4.33
C GLY A 31 3.39 -8.17 3.80
N VAL A 32 2.68 -8.00 2.69
CA VAL A 32 2.34 -6.70 2.11
C VAL A 32 0.83 -6.59 2.03
N VAL A 33 0.26 -5.55 2.63
CA VAL A 33 -1.18 -5.31 2.64
C VAL A 33 -1.45 -3.97 1.95
N THR A 34 -2.32 -3.98 0.95
CA THR A 34 -2.66 -2.80 0.15
C THR A 34 -4.17 -2.69 -0.04
N GLY A 35 -4.64 -1.60 -0.62
CA GLY A 35 -5.98 -1.51 -1.18
C GLY A 35 -6.15 -2.40 -2.41
N THR A 36 -7.39 -2.51 -2.86
CA THR A 36 -7.75 -3.09 -4.15
C THR A 36 -7.55 -2.07 -5.27
N VAL A 37 -7.85 -2.43 -6.52
CA VAL A 37 -7.83 -1.49 -7.66
C VAL A 37 -8.73 -0.27 -7.40
N SER A 38 -9.87 -0.46 -6.74
CA SER A 38 -10.82 0.64 -6.48
C SER A 38 -10.35 1.60 -5.40
N GLN A 39 -9.50 1.15 -4.47
CA GLN A 39 -9.01 1.96 -3.34
C GLN A 39 -7.63 2.57 -3.60
N SER A 40 -6.71 1.80 -4.18
CA SER A 40 -5.33 2.25 -4.42
C SER A 40 -4.65 1.37 -5.46
N GLU A 41 -4.90 1.64 -6.74
CA GLU A 41 -4.34 0.83 -7.83
C GLU A 41 -2.80 0.88 -7.86
N ASP A 42 -2.19 2.01 -7.61
CA ASP A 42 -0.74 2.19 -7.60
C ASP A 42 -0.06 1.35 -6.51
N ASP A 43 -0.63 1.26 -5.32
CA ASP A 43 -0.12 0.42 -4.23
C ASP A 43 -0.25 -1.07 -4.58
N LEU A 44 -1.40 -1.47 -5.14
CA LEU A 44 -1.62 -2.83 -5.63
C LEU A 44 -0.60 -3.22 -6.69
N ARG A 45 -0.37 -2.36 -7.69
CA ARG A 45 0.62 -2.60 -8.74
C ARG A 45 2.04 -2.63 -8.18
N GLY A 46 2.32 -1.82 -7.14
CA GLY A 46 3.57 -1.88 -6.39
C GLY A 46 3.78 -3.26 -5.76
N ALA A 47 2.78 -3.82 -5.09
CA ALA A 47 2.82 -5.15 -4.50
C ALA A 47 3.00 -6.26 -5.56
N GLU A 48 2.28 -6.18 -6.69
CA GLU A 48 2.43 -7.10 -7.82
C GLU A 48 3.87 -7.08 -8.39
N ARG A 49 4.49 -5.89 -8.44
CA ARG A 49 5.89 -5.76 -8.86
C ARG A 49 6.85 -6.43 -7.89
N LEU A 50 6.62 -6.28 -6.57
CA LEU A 50 7.42 -6.98 -5.55
C LEU A 50 7.29 -8.51 -5.70
N ILE A 51 6.07 -9.02 -5.94
CA ILE A 51 5.85 -10.45 -6.21
C ILE A 51 6.62 -10.91 -7.45
N LYS A 52 6.61 -10.11 -8.51
CA LYS A 52 7.35 -10.44 -9.74
C LYS A 52 8.86 -10.51 -9.50
N GLU A 53 9.39 -9.65 -8.63
CA GLU A 53 10.82 -9.53 -8.37
C GLU A 53 11.31 -10.56 -7.33
N TYR A 54 10.54 -10.76 -6.25
CA TYR A 54 10.96 -11.57 -5.09
C TYR A 54 10.17 -12.88 -4.94
N GLY A 55 9.19 -13.12 -5.78
CA GLY A 55 8.35 -14.32 -5.79
C GLY A 55 7.24 -14.31 -4.75
N ASP A 56 6.17 -15.05 -5.06
CA ASP A 56 5.05 -15.29 -4.16
C ASP A 56 5.38 -16.42 -3.18
N VAL A 57 5.03 -16.25 -1.91
CA VAL A 57 5.21 -17.27 -0.84
C VAL A 57 4.58 -18.61 -1.24
N ALA A 58 3.42 -18.62 -1.89
CA ALA A 58 2.76 -19.84 -2.36
C ALA A 58 3.57 -20.61 -3.41
N LYS A 59 4.57 -19.95 -4.02
CA LYS A 59 5.49 -20.52 -5.01
C LYS A 59 6.94 -20.63 -4.50
N GLY A 60 7.13 -20.53 -3.18
CA GLY A 60 8.45 -20.57 -2.55
C GLY A 60 9.20 -19.25 -2.56
N GLY A 61 8.55 -18.13 -2.97
CA GLY A 61 9.11 -16.79 -2.93
C GLY A 61 8.98 -16.11 -1.56
N MET A 62 9.17 -14.80 -1.54
CA MET A 62 9.30 -14.01 -0.31
C MET A 62 8.03 -13.25 0.07
N ILE A 63 7.19 -12.85 -0.91
CA ILE A 63 6.11 -11.90 -0.70
C ILE A 63 4.78 -12.63 -0.49
N LYS A 64 4.09 -12.31 0.61
CA LYS A 64 2.70 -12.68 0.85
C LYS A 64 1.85 -11.41 0.78
N HIS A 65 1.10 -11.25 -0.31
CA HIS A 65 0.27 -10.08 -0.52
C HIS A 65 -1.19 -10.36 -0.16
N LEU A 66 -1.82 -9.38 0.51
CA LEU A 66 -3.24 -9.34 0.82
C LEU A 66 -3.80 -7.96 0.46
N THR A 67 -5.10 -7.91 0.15
CA THR A 67 -5.82 -6.64 0.03
C THR A 67 -6.84 -6.53 1.15
N TYR A 68 -6.95 -5.34 1.74
CA TYR A 68 -8.05 -5.05 2.66
C TYR A 68 -9.36 -4.83 1.89
N PRO A 69 -10.55 -4.99 2.53
CA PRO A 69 -11.85 -4.78 1.89
C PRO A 69 -12.03 -3.34 1.38
N ASP A 70 -12.80 -3.16 0.29
CA ASP A 70 -13.11 -1.82 -0.24
C ASP A 70 -13.85 -0.95 0.77
N ASN A 71 -14.76 -1.54 1.52
CA ASN A 71 -15.52 -0.88 2.59
C ASN A 71 -14.86 -1.05 3.97
N PHE A 72 -13.52 -0.89 4.02
CA PHE A 72 -12.70 -1.10 5.21
C PHE A 72 -13.18 -0.34 6.45
N MET A 73 -13.87 0.79 6.29
CA MET A 73 -14.42 1.54 7.43
C MET A 73 -15.49 0.73 8.20
N SER A 74 -16.30 -0.06 7.51
CA SER A 74 -17.30 -0.94 8.11
C SER A 74 -16.78 -2.35 8.39
N GLU A 75 -15.69 -2.76 7.72
CA GLU A 75 -15.07 -4.08 7.84
C GLU A 75 -13.70 -4.04 8.54
N MET A 76 -13.53 -3.15 9.51
CA MET A 76 -12.26 -2.94 10.21
C MET A 76 -11.73 -4.23 10.85
N GLU A 77 -12.58 -5.04 11.50
CA GLU A 77 -12.14 -6.31 12.11
C GLU A 77 -11.69 -7.34 11.08
N THR A 78 -12.24 -7.31 9.86
CA THR A 78 -11.74 -8.15 8.75
C THR A 78 -10.31 -7.77 8.41
N THR A 79 -10.03 -6.48 8.27
CA THR A 79 -8.68 -5.97 8.01
C THR A 79 -7.70 -6.34 9.14
N ILE A 80 -8.11 -6.13 10.40
CA ILE A 80 -7.30 -6.48 11.57
C ILE A 80 -6.98 -7.99 11.54
N SER A 81 -7.99 -8.84 11.33
CA SER A 81 -7.82 -10.29 11.31
C SER A 81 -6.90 -10.76 10.18
N GLN A 82 -6.98 -10.14 9.00
CA GLN A 82 -6.09 -10.44 7.88
C GLN A 82 -4.62 -10.11 8.20
N ILE A 83 -4.36 -8.94 8.78
CA ILE A 83 -3.01 -8.51 9.17
C ILE A 83 -2.46 -9.44 10.26
N VAL A 84 -3.24 -9.71 11.30
CA VAL A 84 -2.85 -10.61 12.40
C VAL A 84 -2.60 -12.04 11.90
N GLY A 85 -3.39 -12.51 10.94
CA GLY A 85 -3.23 -13.83 10.31
C GLY A 85 -1.89 -14.00 9.58
N LEU A 86 -1.24 -12.92 9.14
CA LEU A 86 0.11 -12.99 8.58
C LEU A 86 1.14 -13.50 9.61
N ALA A 87 0.93 -13.22 10.89
CA ALA A 87 1.82 -13.67 11.95
C ALA A 87 1.76 -15.19 12.23
N ASP A 88 0.80 -15.92 11.64
CA ASP A 88 0.73 -17.39 11.71
C ASP A 88 1.82 -18.07 10.89
N ASP A 89 2.37 -17.37 9.90
CA ASP A 89 3.48 -17.87 9.10
C ASP A 89 4.78 -17.80 9.91
N PRO A 90 5.43 -18.95 10.21
CA PRO A 90 6.64 -18.99 11.04
C PRO A 90 7.82 -18.24 10.42
N LEU A 91 7.85 -18.10 9.10
CA LEU A 91 8.89 -17.37 8.38
C LEU A 91 8.60 -15.88 8.24
N MET A 92 7.41 -15.40 8.62
CA MET A 92 7.06 -13.97 8.55
C MET A 92 8.00 -13.15 9.47
N LYS A 93 8.63 -12.12 8.90
CA LYS A 93 9.53 -11.22 9.63
C LYS A 93 9.18 -9.75 9.48
N VAL A 94 8.45 -9.40 8.44
CA VAL A 94 8.06 -8.03 8.16
C VAL A 94 6.60 -8.01 7.70
N ILE A 95 5.81 -7.09 8.23
CA ILE A 95 4.46 -6.78 7.74
C ILE A 95 4.44 -5.29 7.37
N VAL A 96 4.12 -5.01 6.12
CA VAL A 96 3.95 -3.66 5.58
C VAL A 96 2.47 -3.47 5.26
N VAL A 97 1.86 -2.45 5.84
CA VAL A 97 0.50 -2.01 5.49
C VAL A 97 0.62 -0.66 4.81
N ASN A 98 0.36 -0.61 3.50
CA ASN A 98 0.40 0.63 2.74
C ASN A 98 -0.99 1.26 2.66
N GLN A 99 -1.06 2.60 2.76
CA GLN A 99 -2.23 3.34 3.21
C GLN A 99 -2.77 2.72 4.50
N ALA A 100 -1.93 2.72 5.56
CA ALA A 100 -2.29 2.14 6.85
C ALA A 100 -3.62 2.73 7.34
N ILE A 101 -4.71 2.05 6.93
CA ILE A 101 -6.10 2.43 7.16
C ILE A 101 -6.48 2.26 8.64
N PRO A 102 -7.60 2.83 9.09
CA PRO A 102 -8.08 2.64 10.46
C PRO A 102 -8.16 1.16 10.85
N GLY A 103 -7.66 0.86 12.06
CA GLY A 103 -7.49 -0.51 12.57
C GLY A 103 -6.07 -1.06 12.42
N THR A 104 -5.20 -0.43 11.64
CA THR A 104 -3.81 -0.89 11.47
C THR A 104 -3.04 -0.86 12.78
N THR A 105 -3.19 0.18 13.60
CA THR A 105 -2.57 0.27 14.92
C THR A 105 -2.93 -0.92 15.81
N GLU A 106 -4.22 -1.25 15.88
CA GLU A 106 -4.70 -2.38 16.67
C GLU A 106 -4.19 -3.72 16.11
N ALA A 107 -4.17 -3.87 14.79
CA ALA A 107 -3.60 -5.05 14.15
C ALA A 107 -2.12 -5.24 14.53
N PHE A 108 -1.33 -4.18 14.50
CA PHE A 108 0.10 -4.22 14.86
C PHE A 108 0.30 -4.58 16.34
N ARG A 109 -0.53 -4.05 17.25
CA ARG A 109 -0.50 -4.46 18.66
C ARG A 109 -0.73 -5.96 18.82
N ARG A 110 -1.79 -6.50 18.19
CA ARG A 110 -2.10 -7.93 18.24
C ARG A 110 -1.01 -8.78 17.58
N VAL A 111 -0.38 -8.31 16.48
CA VAL A 111 0.80 -8.96 15.90
C VAL A 111 1.95 -9.03 16.91
N LYS A 112 2.27 -7.90 17.58
CA LYS A 112 3.36 -7.84 18.57
C LYS A 112 3.08 -8.68 19.82
N GLU A 113 1.83 -8.81 20.25
CA GLU A 113 1.44 -9.73 21.33
C GLU A 113 1.72 -11.18 20.94
N LYS A 114 1.46 -11.55 19.70
CA LYS A 114 1.65 -12.91 19.17
C LYS A 114 3.11 -13.20 18.78
N ARG A 115 3.77 -12.25 18.12
CA ARG A 115 5.10 -12.39 17.53
C ARG A 115 5.88 -11.07 17.62
N LYS A 116 6.68 -10.91 18.67
CA LYS A 116 7.51 -9.71 18.91
C LYS A 116 8.65 -9.53 17.90
N ASP A 117 9.02 -10.60 17.21
CA ASP A 117 10.10 -10.63 16.22
C ASP A 117 9.68 -10.17 14.82
N ILE A 118 8.40 -9.87 14.59
CA ILE A 118 7.89 -9.33 13.33
C ILE A 118 7.99 -7.80 13.37
N LEU A 119 8.64 -7.20 12.36
CA LEU A 119 8.66 -5.76 12.16
C LEU A 119 7.38 -5.31 11.47
N CYS A 120 6.75 -4.25 12.00
CA CYS A 120 5.49 -3.68 11.50
C CYS A 120 5.74 -2.31 10.89
N PHE A 121 5.49 -2.15 9.60
CA PHE A 121 5.70 -0.91 8.86
C PHE A 121 4.38 -0.34 8.35
N ALA A 122 4.10 0.93 8.69
CA ALA A 122 2.95 1.68 8.21
C ALA A 122 3.38 2.66 7.13
N GLY A 123 2.87 2.49 5.91
CA GLY A 123 3.04 3.43 4.81
C GLY A 123 1.81 4.34 4.68
N GLU A 124 2.02 5.65 4.50
CA GLU A 124 0.94 6.65 4.28
C GLU A 124 -0.23 6.48 5.26
N PRO A 125 -0.02 6.45 6.60
CA PRO A 125 -1.09 6.16 7.55
C PRO A 125 -2.22 7.17 7.51
N HIS A 126 -3.45 6.67 7.63
CA HIS A 126 -4.66 7.47 7.78
C HIS A 126 -5.02 7.71 9.26
N GLU A 127 -4.48 6.91 10.16
CA GLU A 127 -4.60 7.14 11.60
C GLU A 127 -3.71 8.31 12.05
N ASP A 128 -4.00 8.86 13.23
CA ASP A 128 -3.18 9.92 13.83
C ASP A 128 -1.71 9.45 13.94
N PRO A 129 -0.73 10.28 13.51
CA PRO A 129 0.68 9.91 13.55
C PRO A 129 1.16 9.41 14.91
N GLY A 130 0.77 10.06 15.99
CA GLY A 130 1.17 9.65 17.35
C GLY A 130 0.56 8.31 17.76
N VAL A 131 -0.59 7.95 17.21
CA VAL A 131 -1.26 6.66 17.49
C VAL A 131 -0.55 5.55 16.74
N ILE A 132 -0.35 5.68 15.42
CA ILE A 132 0.28 4.62 14.62
C ILE A 132 1.75 4.40 15.00
N GLU A 133 2.50 5.46 15.31
CA GLU A 133 3.89 5.39 15.78
C GLU A 133 4.03 4.63 17.10
N SER A 134 2.98 4.56 17.92
CA SER A 134 3.01 3.79 19.17
C SER A 134 3.01 2.27 18.96
N ALA A 135 2.66 1.79 17.77
CA ALA A 135 2.53 0.36 17.46
C ALA A 135 3.40 -0.10 16.28
N ALA A 136 3.75 0.79 15.37
CA ALA A 136 4.63 0.50 14.24
C ALA A 136 6.11 0.61 14.64
N ASP A 137 6.96 -0.24 14.08
CA ASP A 137 8.42 -0.08 14.18
C ASP A 137 8.91 1.03 13.23
N LEU A 138 8.17 1.31 12.16
CA LEU A 138 8.42 2.40 11.24
C LEU A 138 7.10 2.89 10.66
N ALA A 139 6.88 4.20 10.70
CA ALA A 139 5.82 4.89 9.97
C ALA A 139 6.46 5.81 8.92
N ILE A 140 6.03 5.68 7.66
CA ILE A 140 6.51 6.49 6.54
C ILE A 140 5.33 7.25 5.97
N ASN A 141 5.47 8.56 5.85
CA ASN A 141 4.46 9.40 5.23
C ASN A 141 5.12 10.41 4.29
N ALA A 142 4.42 10.77 3.21
CA ALA A 142 4.82 11.89 2.39
C ALA A 142 4.70 13.20 3.18
N ASP A 143 5.58 14.16 2.92
CA ASP A 143 5.41 15.52 3.44
C ASP A 143 4.17 16.16 2.79
N ASN A 144 3.02 15.95 3.42
CA ASN A 144 1.73 16.42 2.93
C ASN A 144 1.64 17.96 2.89
N ILE A 145 2.42 18.67 3.70
CA ILE A 145 2.46 20.14 3.69
C ILE A 145 3.22 20.63 2.46
N ALA A 146 4.46 20.15 2.27
CA ALA A 146 5.24 20.48 1.07
C ALA A 146 4.52 20.06 -0.20
N ARG A 147 3.92 18.85 -0.22
CA ARG A 147 3.12 18.35 -1.35
C ARG A 147 1.96 19.27 -1.69
N GLY A 148 1.20 19.75 -0.68
CA GLY A 148 0.11 20.68 -0.87
C GLY A 148 0.55 21.99 -1.52
N TYR A 149 1.62 22.59 -1.00
CA TYR A 149 2.20 23.80 -1.60
C TYR A 149 2.71 23.58 -3.02
N LEU A 150 3.46 22.52 -3.26
CA LEU A 150 4.08 22.23 -4.56
C LEU A 150 3.05 21.98 -5.66
N ILE A 151 1.92 21.34 -5.35
CA ILE A 151 0.83 21.16 -6.30
C ILE A 151 0.31 22.52 -6.80
N ILE A 152 0.07 23.46 -5.88
CA ILE A 152 -0.44 24.80 -6.24
C ILE A 152 0.63 25.61 -6.98
N ALA A 153 1.88 25.54 -6.54
CA ALA A 153 2.98 26.22 -7.25
C ALA A 153 3.15 25.68 -8.68
N ALA A 154 3.04 24.37 -8.87
CA ALA A 154 3.08 23.76 -10.21
C ALA A 154 1.89 24.21 -11.06
N ALA A 155 0.67 24.19 -10.52
CA ALA A 155 -0.53 24.67 -11.23
C ALA A 155 -0.38 26.14 -11.67
N LYS A 156 0.12 27.01 -10.77
CA LYS A 156 0.41 28.40 -11.10
C LYS A 156 1.43 28.55 -12.22
N LYS A 157 2.52 27.78 -12.16
CA LYS A 157 3.57 27.76 -13.18
C LYS A 157 3.02 27.30 -14.55
N MET A 158 2.02 26.44 -14.56
CA MET A 158 1.32 25.98 -15.75
C MET A 158 0.27 27.00 -16.27
N GLY A 159 0.11 28.14 -15.60
CA GLY A 159 -0.81 29.21 -16.01
C GLY A 159 -2.23 29.12 -15.42
N ALA A 160 -2.45 28.27 -14.41
CA ALA A 160 -3.75 28.17 -13.77
C ALA A 160 -4.10 29.46 -12.98
N ASN A 161 -5.38 29.88 -13.07
CA ASN A 161 -5.95 31.00 -12.30
C ASN A 161 -6.85 30.53 -11.17
N ALA A 162 -7.26 29.27 -11.19
CA ALA A 162 -8.07 28.64 -10.16
C ALA A 162 -7.60 27.21 -9.92
N PHE A 163 -7.80 26.74 -8.71
CA PHE A 163 -7.55 25.36 -8.31
C PHE A 163 -8.80 24.79 -7.63
N VAL A 164 -9.26 23.65 -8.11
CA VAL A 164 -10.40 22.94 -7.52
C VAL A 164 -9.87 21.73 -6.78
N HIS A 165 -10.10 21.66 -5.48
CA HIS A 165 -9.79 20.51 -4.65
C HIS A 165 -11.06 19.72 -4.37
N ILE A 166 -11.16 18.52 -4.92
CA ILE A 166 -12.27 17.61 -4.68
C ILE A 166 -11.77 16.52 -3.74
N SER A 167 -12.47 16.29 -2.65
CA SER A 167 -12.08 15.30 -1.65
C SER A 167 -13.30 14.67 -0.96
N PHE A 168 -13.07 13.57 -0.25
CA PHE A 168 -14.12 12.92 0.54
C PHE A 168 -14.24 13.57 1.92
N PRO A 169 -15.43 13.61 2.52
CA PRO A 169 -15.63 14.16 3.87
C PRO A 169 -14.69 13.55 4.91
N ARG A 170 -14.49 12.23 4.89
CA ARG A 170 -13.60 11.52 5.83
C ARG A 170 -12.15 11.99 5.76
N HIS A 171 -11.65 12.41 4.58
CA HIS A 171 -10.28 12.90 4.44
C HIS A 171 -10.04 14.17 5.25
N MET A 172 -11.10 14.93 5.55
CA MET A 172 -10.99 16.13 6.38
C MET A 172 -10.87 15.81 7.88
N SER A 173 -11.18 14.59 8.29
CA SER A 173 -10.93 14.11 9.65
C SER A 173 -9.51 13.57 9.87
N TYR A 174 -8.78 13.28 8.80
CA TYR A 174 -7.37 12.86 8.89
C TYR A 174 -6.47 14.10 8.96
N GLU A 175 -5.72 14.24 10.04
CA GLU A 175 -4.93 15.45 10.31
C GLU A 175 -4.05 15.88 9.14
N LEU A 176 -3.25 14.95 8.59
CA LEU A 176 -2.31 15.29 7.53
C LEU A 176 -3.00 15.68 6.21
N LEU A 177 -4.14 15.06 5.88
CA LEU A 177 -4.90 15.40 4.68
C LEU A 177 -5.63 16.74 4.84
N SER A 178 -6.16 17.00 6.02
CA SER A 178 -6.76 18.29 6.36
C SER A 178 -5.72 19.41 6.30
N ARG A 179 -4.53 19.21 6.86
CA ARG A 179 -3.43 20.19 6.81
C ARG A 179 -2.96 20.41 5.36
N ARG A 180 -2.89 19.37 4.53
CA ARG A 180 -2.58 19.50 3.10
C ARG A 180 -3.61 20.36 2.37
N ARG A 181 -4.90 20.13 2.60
CA ARG A 181 -5.98 20.97 2.04
C ARG A 181 -5.81 22.43 2.44
N ASN A 182 -5.53 22.69 3.72
CA ASN A 182 -5.40 24.03 4.26
C ASN A 182 -4.19 24.77 3.65
N ILE A 183 -3.05 24.11 3.48
CA ILE A 183 -1.88 24.74 2.82
C ILE A 183 -2.15 25.02 1.34
N MET A 184 -2.94 24.20 0.65
CA MET A 184 -3.35 24.47 -0.74
C MET A 184 -4.17 25.76 -0.83
N GLU A 185 -5.11 25.99 0.08
CA GLU A 185 -5.90 27.22 0.13
C GLU A 185 -5.03 28.45 0.38
N VAL A 186 -4.12 28.39 1.37
CA VAL A 186 -3.18 29.46 1.66
C VAL A 186 -2.28 29.74 0.46
N ALA A 187 -1.70 28.70 -0.15
CA ALA A 187 -0.84 28.85 -1.31
C ALA A 187 -1.58 29.46 -2.53
N CYS A 188 -2.85 29.11 -2.74
CA CYS A 188 -3.66 29.73 -3.78
C CYS A 188 -3.81 31.23 -3.53
N LYS A 189 -4.12 31.63 -2.29
CA LYS A 189 -4.26 33.04 -1.90
C LYS A 189 -2.94 33.80 -2.13
N ASP A 190 -1.81 33.26 -1.69
CA ASP A 190 -0.48 33.89 -1.80
C ASP A 190 -0.04 34.03 -3.25
N LEU A 191 -0.40 33.07 -4.12
CA LEU A 191 -0.05 33.08 -5.55
C LEU A 191 -1.13 33.75 -6.43
N GLY A 192 -2.15 34.39 -5.83
CA GLY A 192 -3.21 35.07 -6.56
C GLY A 192 -4.08 34.13 -7.41
N MET A 193 -4.39 32.96 -6.90
CA MET A 193 -5.28 31.97 -7.52
C MET A 193 -6.59 31.84 -6.72
N LYS A 194 -7.67 31.51 -7.43
CA LYS A 194 -8.93 31.12 -6.77
C LYS A 194 -8.81 29.69 -6.27
N PHE A 195 -9.16 29.48 -4.97
CA PHE A 195 -9.32 28.13 -4.41
C PHE A 195 -10.81 27.78 -4.34
N VAL A 196 -11.18 26.59 -4.78
CA VAL A 196 -12.52 26.02 -4.67
C VAL A 196 -12.40 24.65 -4.03
N PHE A 197 -13.22 24.41 -3.02
CA PHE A 197 -13.28 23.10 -2.36
C PHE A 197 -14.66 22.48 -2.57
N GLU A 198 -14.66 21.24 -3.05
CA GLU A 198 -15.88 20.46 -3.27
C GLU A 198 -15.72 19.08 -2.62
N THR A 199 -16.83 18.55 -2.13
CA THR A 199 -16.88 17.21 -1.57
C THR A 199 -17.49 16.22 -2.57
N ALA A 200 -16.79 15.10 -2.79
CA ALA A 200 -17.34 13.96 -3.51
C ALA A 200 -18.00 12.97 -2.53
N PRO A 201 -18.97 12.15 -2.97
CA PRO A 201 -19.46 11.04 -2.17
C PRO A 201 -18.32 10.11 -1.76
N ASP A 202 -18.36 9.64 -0.51
CA ASP A 202 -17.39 8.65 -0.04
C ASP A 202 -17.69 7.29 -0.70
N PRO A 203 -16.71 6.62 -1.32
CA PRO A 203 -16.90 5.33 -1.96
C PRO A 203 -16.92 4.14 -1.00
N THR A 204 -16.72 4.38 0.34
CA THR A 204 -16.67 3.31 1.36
C THR A 204 -17.74 3.46 2.41
#